data_45b933592da71f8a8a85454857cdf2e2
#
_entry.id   45b933592da71f8a8a85454857cdf2e2
#
_cell.length_a   1.000
_cell.length_b   1.000
_cell.length_c   1.000
_cell.angle_alpha   90.00
_cell.angle_beta   90.00
_cell.angle_gamma   90.00
#
_symmetry.space_group_name_H-M   'P 1'
#
loop_
_entity.id
_entity.type
_entity.pdbx_description
1 polymer ?
#
loop_
_entity_poly.entity_id
_entity_poly.type
_entity_poly.pdbx_seq_one_letter_code
_entity_poly.pdbx_strand_id
1 'polypeptide(L)'
;MLLKAQAKVICVSPYFCEGIKTLSLDSNVSLVNKRFETSDISNYSVIISATDDSKVNESVSKIAHENRIPVNVVDSPELSSFIMPSIVDRSPVIIAVSSSGKAPVLARLIRAKLETVIPSSYGILAEIAGEYRQKVKD
;
A
#
# COMPACT_ATOMS: atom_id res chain seq x y z
N MET A 1 -4.23 -0.54 -4.80
CA MET A 1 -3.62 0.70 -4.27
C MET A 1 -2.30 1.00 -4.97
N LEU A 2 -1.26 0.17 -4.88
CA LEU A 2 0.06 0.42 -5.49
C LEU A 2 -0.02 0.74 -6.99
N LEU A 3 -0.75 -0.04 -7.78
CA LEU A 3 -0.92 0.20 -9.22
C LEU A 3 -1.65 1.51 -9.54
N LYS A 4 -2.64 1.91 -8.72
CA LYS A 4 -3.26 3.23 -8.84
C LYS A 4 -2.25 4.37 -8.65
N ALA A 5 -1.23 4.15 -7.81
CA ALA A 5 -0.12 5.08 -7.61
C ALA A 5 1.00 4.92 -8.64
N GLN A 6 0.76 4.17 -9.73
CA GLN A 6 1.73 3.89 -10.79
C GLN A 6 3.05 3.27 -10.30
N ALA A 7 3.01 2.56 -9.17
CA ALA A 7 4.17 1.88 -8.63
C ALA A 7 4.54 0.67 -9.50
N LYS A 8 5.83 0.45 -9.68
CA LYS A 8 6.35 -0.82 -10.20
C LYS A 8 6.32 -1.85 -9.08
N VAL A 9 5.59 -2.95 -9.27
CA VAL A 9 5.36 -3.98 -8.26
C VAL A 9 6.08 -5.26 -8.68
N ILE A 10 6.96 -5.76 -7.84
CA ILE A 10 7.61 -7.06 -8.02
C ILE A 10 7.04 -8.00 -6.96
N CYS A 11 6.38 -9.06 -7.40
CA CYS A 11 5.86 -10.11 -6.54
C CYS A 11 6.79 -11.31 -6.55
N VAL A 12 7.30 -11.69 -5.39
CA VAL A 12 8.14 -12.88 -5.21
C VAL A 12 7.34 -13.94 -4.45
N SER A 13 7.10 -15.09 -5.05
CA SER A 13 6.39 -16.20 -4.43
C SER A 13 6.68 -17.50 -5.17
N PRO A 14 6.74 -18.67 -4.50
CA PRO A 14 6.83 -19.96 -5.19
C PRO A 14 5.57 -20.30 -6.00
N TYR A 15 4.42 -19.68 -5.65
CA TYR A 15 3.14 -19.91 -6.33
C TYR A 15 2.35 -18.61 -6.42
N PHE A 16 1.62 -18.42 -7.51
CA PHE A 16 0.72 -17.28 -7.74
C PHE A 16 -0.69 -17.78 -8.04
N CYS A 17 -1.69 -17.22 -7.37
CA CYS A 17 -3.08 -17.44 -7.71
C CYS A 17 -3.43 -16.74 -9.04
N GLU A 18 -4.54 -17.16 -9.67
CA GLU A 18 -4.98 -16.61 -10.97
C GLU A 18 -5.21 -15.09 -10.91
N GLY A 19 -5.70 -14.55 -9.78
CA GLY A 19 -5.89 -13.11 -9.61
C GLY A 19 -4.57 -12.32 -9.71
N ILE A 20 -3.48 -12.83 -9.13
CA ILE A 20 -2.15 -12.19 -9.25
C ILE A 20 -1.60 -12.34 -10.67
N LYS A 21 -1.79 -13.50 -11.31
CA LYS A 21 -1.40 -13.71 -12.70
C LYS A 21 -2.14 -12.76 -13.65
N THR A 22 -3.43 -12.53 -13.42
CA THR A 22 -4.20 -11.55 -14.19
C THR A 22 -3.67 -10.13 -14.00
N LEU A 23 -3.29 -9.74 -12.77
CA LEU A 23 -2.69 -8.44 -12.50
C LEU A 23 -1.34 -8.27 -13.20
N SER A 24 -0.59 -9.33 -13.49
CA SER A 24 0.69 -9.25 -14.20
C SER A 24 0.56 -8.94 -15.69
N LEU A 25 -0.66 -8.84 -16.23
CA LEU A 25 -0.90 -8.26 -17.56
C LEU A 25 -0.66 -6.75 -17.58
N ASP A 26 -0.69 -6.09 -16.41
CA ASP A 26 -0.23 -4.71 -16.26
C ASP A 26 1.31 -4.67 -16.35
N SER A 27 1.84 -3.81 -17.21
CA SER A 27 3.29 -3.64 -17.44
C SER A 27 4.08 -3.22 -16.18
N ASN A 28 3.39 -2.72 -15.15
CA ASN A 28 3.98 -2.35 -13.87
C ASN A 28 4.09 -3.52 -12.89
N VAL A 29 3.61 -4.73 -13.24
CA VAL A 29 3.65 -5.90 -12.37
C VAL A 29 4.58 -6.96 -12.94
N SER A 30 5.56 -7.37 -12.14
CA SER A 30 6.48 -8.47 -12.47
C SER A 30 6.32 -9.61 -11.47
N LEU A 31 6.25 -10.84 -11.95
CA LEU A 31 6.17 -12.04 -11.12
C LEU A 31 7.50 -12.78 -11.14
N VAL A 32 8.04 -13.06 -9.96
CA VAL A 32 9.27 -13.86 -9.79
C VAL A 32 8.89 -15.14 -9.06
N ASN A 33 8.87 -16.25 -9.80
CA ASN A 33 8.45 -17.55 -9.27
C ASN A 33 9.64 -18.23 -8.58
N LYS A 34 9.84 -17.92 -7.30
CA LYS A 34 10.85 -18.55 -6.43
C LYS A 34 10.50 -18.35 -4.96
N ARG A 35 11.18 -19.08 -4.07
CA ARG A 35 11.16 -18.77 -2.65
C ARG A 35 11.92 -17.48 -2.40
N PHE A 36 11.50 -16.75 -1.35
CA PHE A 36 12.19 -15.56 -0.89
C PHE A 36 13.63 -15.88 -0.48
N GLU A 37 14.55 -15.04 -0.90
CA GLU A 37 15.96 -15.02 -0.47
C GLU A 37 16.32 -13.62 0.00
N THR A 38 17.27 -13.53 0.92
CA THR A 38 17.70 -12.25 1.49
C THR A 38 18.25 -11.27 0.45
N SER A 39 18.85 -11.81 -0.61
CA SER A 39 19.33 -11.05 -1.77
C SER A 39 18.21 -10.39 -2.60
N ASP A 40 16.96 -10.79 -2.39
CA ASP A 40 15.82 -10.19 -3.10
C ASP A 40 15.53 -8.77 -2.61
N ILE A 41 15.99 -8.40 -1.42
CA ILE A 41 15.78 -7.07 -0.86
C ILE A 41 16.93 -6.15 -1.25
N SER A 42 16.73 -5.39 -2.32
CA SER A 42 17.66 -4.33 -2.73
C SER A 42 16.95 -3.22 -3.48
N ASN A 43 17.22 -1.98 -3.12
CA ASN A 43 16.77 -0.77 -3.85
C ASN A 43 15.25 -0.61 -4.02
N TYR A 44 14.44 -1.16 -3.12
CA TYR A 44 13.00 -0.95 -3.11
C TYR A 44 12.61 0.28 -2.28
N SER A 45 11.58 0.99 -2.70
CA SER A 45 11.02 2.12 -1.96
C SER A 45 10.14 1.68 -0.80
N VAL A 46 9.55 0.48 -0.88
CA VAL A 46 8.66 -0.11 0.14
C VAL A 46 8.59 -1.62 -0.04
N ILE A 47 8.45 -2.34 1.04
CA ILE A 47 8.27 -3.80 1.06
C ILE A 47 6.96 -4.14 1.77
N ILE A 48 6.23 -5.11 1.21
CA ILE A 48 5.04 -5.69 1.83
C ILE A 48 5.27 -7.20 1.92
N SER A 49 5.29 -7.74 3.14
CA SER A 49 5.37 -9.17 3.40
C SER A 49 3.98 -9.70 3.76
N ALA A 50 3.46 -10.61 2.95
CA ALA A 50 2.13 -11.20 3.10
C ALA A 50 2.20 -12.72 2.98
N THR A 51 3.13 -13.34 3.72
CA THR A 51 3.32 -14.80 3.74
C THR A 51 2.79 -15.38 5.05
N ASP A 52 2.44 -16.64 5.06
CA ASP A 52 2.07 -17.45 6.23
C ASP A 52 3.29 -18.02 6.96
N ASP A 53 4.50 -17.87 6.40
CA ASP A 53 5.75 -18.29 7.02
C ASP A 53 6.32 -17.17 7.91
N SER A 54 6.19 -17.34 9.23
CA SER A 54 6.69 -16.35 10.22
C SER A 54 8.19 -16.11 10.12
N LYS A 55 8.99 -17.13 9.77
CA LYS A 55 10.45 -17.00 9.64
C LYS A 55 10.82 -16.14 8.43
N VAL A 56 10.07 -16.29 7.33
CA VAL A 56 10.22 -15.41 6.17
C VAL A 56 9.85 -13.98 6.52
N ASN A 57 8.72 -13.77 7.20
CA ASN A 57 8.26 -12.46 7.64
C ASN A 57 9.29 -11.76 8.55
N GLU A 58 9.84 -12.48 9.54
CA GLU A 58 10.90 -11.97 10.42
C GLU A 58 12.16 -11.60 9.64
N SER A 59 12.57 -12.46 8.72
CA SER A 59 13.75 -12.22 7.88
C SER A 59 13.57 -10.99 6.98
N VAL A 60 12.42 -10.87 6.32
CA VAL A 60 12.06 -9.70 5.50
C VAL A 60 12.08 -8.43 6.34
N SER A 61 11.44 -8.45 7.51
CA SER A 61 11.41 -7.30 8.42
C SER A 61 12.81 -6.87 8.83
N LYS A 62 13.63 -7.81 9.31
CA LYS A 62 15.01 -7.54 9.74
C LYS A 62 15.82 -6.87 8.64
N ILE A 63 15.86 -7.46 7.44
CA ILE A 63 16.66 -6.96 6.33
C ILE A 63 16.14 -5.61 5.85
N ALA A 64 14.81 -5.42 5.81
CA ALA A 64 14.23 -4.13 5.45
C ALA A 64 14.64 -3.02 6.42
N HIS A 65 14.63 -3.29 7.73
CA HIS A 65 15.10 -2.35 8.75
C HIS A 65 16.59 -2.04 8.62
N GLU A 66 17.44 -3.05 8.41
CA GLU A 66 18.89 -2.87 8.20
C GLU A 66 19.18 -1.98 6.98
N ASN A 67 18.38 -2.11 5.92
CA ASN A 67 18.50 -1.31 4.70
C ASN A 67 17.68 -0.01 4.72
N ARG A 68 17.00 0.32 5.83
CA ARG A 68 16.15 1.50 6.01
C ARG A 68 15.02 1.58 4.96
N ILE A 69 14.50 0.43 4.53
CA ILE A 69 13.38 0.34 3.60
C ILE A 69 12.10 0.21 4.41
N PRO A 70 11.08 1.06 4.20
CA PRO A 70 9.78 0.90 4.84
C PRO A 70 9.18 -0.48 4.57
N VAL A 71 8.76 -1.17 5.62
CA VAL A 71 8.19 -2.52 5.54
C VAL A 71 6.87 -2.62 6.28
N ASN A 72 5.89 -3.26 5.63
CA ASN A 72 4.65 -3.69 6.25
C ASN A 72 4.57 -5.22 6.20
N VAL A 73 4.50 -5.85 7.34
CA VAL A 73 4.24 -7.29 7.48
C VAL A 73 2.77 -7.45 7.84
N VAL A 74 2.01 -8.10 6.97
CA VAL A 74 0.57 -8.25 7.13
C VAL A 74 0.27 -9.02 8.42
N ASP A 75 -0.68 -8.52 9.20
CA ASP A 75 -1.11 -9.05 10.51
C ASP A 75 -0.02 -9.10 11.60
N SER A 76 1.14 -8.45 11.37
CA SER A 76 2.25 -8.40 12.32
C SER A 76 2.75 -6.95 12.51
N PRO A 77 2.05 -6.15 13.32
CA PRO A 77 2.42 -4.75 13.56
C PRO A 77 3.81 -4.58 14.16
N GLU A 78 4.26 -5.52 14.99
CA GLU A 78 5.57 -5.52 15.65
C GLU A 78 6.75 -5.70 14.68
N LEU A 79 6.51 -6.34 13.53
CA LEU A 79 7.50 -6.51 12.46
C LEU A 79 7.46 -5.39 11.41
N SER A 80 6.49 -4.49 11.52
CA SER A 80 6.22 -3.46 10.53
C SER A 80 6.81 -2.12 10.94
N SER A 81 7.42 -1.39 10.02
CA SER A 81 7.82 0.01 10.22
C SER A 81 6.68 1.00 9.95
N PHE A 82 5.64 0.58 9.25
CA PHE A 82 4.41 1.33 9.03
C PHE A 82 3.20 0.40 8.91
N ILE A 83 2.02 0.92 9.22
CA ILE A 83 0.75 0.18 9.08
C ILE A 83 -0.04 0.80 7.94
N MET A 84 -0.54 -0.05 7.04
CA MET A 84 -1.41 0.38 5.95
C MET A 84 -2.74 0.92 6.52
N PRO A 85 -3.07 2.18 6.29
CA PRO A 85 -4.32 2.75 6.78
C PRO A 85 -5.53 2.29 5.95
N SER A 86 -6.72 2.41 6.52
CA SER A 86 -7.98 2.35 5.75
C SER A 86 -8.16 3.66 5.00
N ILE A 87 -8.35 3.63 3.68
CA ILE A 87 -8.35 4.82 2.82
C ILE A 87 -9.75 5.09 2.27
N VAL A 88 -10.16 6.36 2.32
CA VAL A 88 -11.22 6.94 1.50
C VAL A 88 -10.56 7.72 0.37
N ASP A 89 -10.67 7.21 -0.84
CA ASP A 89 -10.09 7.82 -2.04
C ASP A 89 -11.18 8.63 -2.77
N ARG A 90 -10.98 9.94 -2.80
CA ARG A 90 -11.75 10.93 -3.56
C ARG A 90 -10.79 11.81 -4.34
N SER A 91 -9.80 11.16 -4.98
CA SER A 91 -8.70 11.87 -5.63
C SER A 91 -9.13 13.17 -6.30
N PRO A 92 -8.36 14.27 -6.10
CA PRO A 92 -7.08 14.34 -5.40
C PRO A 92 -7.18 14.40 -3.85
N VAL A 93 -8.38 14.37 -3.26
CA VAL A 93 -8.57 14.32 -1.81
C VAL A 93 -8.46 12.88 -1.33
N ILE A 94 -7.54 12.63 -0.41
CA ILE A 94 -7.32 11.31 0.20
C ILE A 94 -7.43 11.44 1.72
N ILE A 95 -8.19 10.54 2.34
CA ILE A 95 -8.35 10.47 3.80
C ILE A 95 -7.86 9.10 4.26
N ALA A 96 -6.91 9.10 5.18
CA ALA A 96 -6.35 7.89 5.76
C ALA A 96 -6.78 7.75 7.23
N VAL A 97 -7.31 6.60 7.59
CA VAL A 97 -7.73 6.28 8.96
C VAL A 97 -6.84 5.15 9.48
N SER A 98 -6.09 5.42 10.52
CA SER A 98 -5.22 4.44 11.18
C SER A 98 -5.47 4.39 12.67
N SER A 99 -5.36 3.22 13.25
CA SER A 99 -5.32 2.99 14.70
C SER A 99 -3.95 2.46 15.14
N SER A 100 -2.92 2.64 14.31
CA SER A 100 -1.56 2.10 14.55
C SER A 100 -1.57 0.59 14.82
N GLY A 101 -2.44 -0.15 14.10
CA GLY A 101 -2.58 -1.60 14.25
C GLY A 101 -3.42 -2.05 15.47
N LYS A 102 -3.76 -1.15 16.40
CA LYS A 102 -4.46 -1.53 17.65
C LYS A 102 -5.94 -1.88 17.48
N ALA A 103 -6.61 -1.27 16.52
CA ALA A 103 -8.05 -1.48 16.29
C ALA A 103 -8.41 -1.42 14.80
N PRO A 104 -8.02 -2.41 13.99
CA PRO A 104 -8.25 -2.39 12.54
C PRO A 104 -9.74 -2.40 12.18
N VAL A 105 -10.58 -3.04 13.00
CA VAL A 105 -12.05 -3.01 12.80
C VAL A 105 -12.61 -1.60 12.98
N LEU A 106 -12.18 -0.88 14.02
CA LEU A 106 -12.59 0.49 14.26
C LEU A 106 -12.16 1.42 13.11
N ALA A 107 -10.92 1.28 12.63
CA ALA A 107 -10.45 2.06 11.50
C ALA A 107 -11.30 1.83 10.24
N ARG A 108 -11.70 0.58 9.96
CA ARG A 108 -12.62 0.25 8.86
C ARG A 108 -14.01 0.84 9.03
N LEU A 109 -14.58 0.80 10.25
CA LEU A 109 -15.89 1.39 10.54
C LEU A 109 -15.88 2.90 10.37
N ILE A 110 -14.83 3.58 10.88
CA ILE A 110 -14.66 5.03 10.69
C ILE A 110 -14.53 5.36 9.20
N ARG A 111 -13.70 4.61 8.45
CA ARG A 111 -13.58 4.76 7.00
C ARG A 111 -14.93 4.65 6.30
N ALA A 112 -15.71 3.62 6.61
CA ALA A 112 -17.03 3.40 6.01
C ALA A 112 -17.99 4.58 6.31
N LYS A 113 -17.96 5.12 7.55
CA LYS A 113 -18.73 6.31 7.91
C LYS A 113 -18.27 7.55 7.15
N LEU A 114 -16.98 7.75 7.00
CA LEU A 114 -16.43 8.88 6.23
C LEU A 114 -16.80 8.79 4.75
N GLU A 115 -16.88 7.61 4.16
CA GLU A 115 -17.33 7.42 2.78
C GLU A 115 -18.76 7.92 2.53
N THR A 116 -19.64 7.85 3.53
CA THR A 116 -21.03 8.35 3.40
C THR A 116 -21.11 9.88 3.55
N VAL A 117 -20.18 10.48 4.29
CA VAL A 117 -20.17 11.93 4.56
C VAL A 117 -19.37 12.69 3.49
N ILE A 118 -18.40 12.03 2.84
CA ILE A 118 -17.51 12.64 1.87
C ILE A 118 -17.74 12.00 0.50
N PRO A 119 -18.69 12.52 -0.30
CA PRO A 119 -19.01 12.01 -1.62
C PRO A 119 -17.88 12.33 -2.64
N SER A 120 -17.93 11.68 -3.79
CA SER A 120 -16.95 11.84 -4.88
C SER A 120 -16.84 13.28 -5.42
N SER A 121 -17.89 14.09 -5.24
CA SER A 121 -17.90 15.50 -5.63
C SER A 121 -16.81 16.36 -4.95
N TYR A 122 -16.28 15.93 -3.79
CA TYR A 122 -15.14 16.62 -3.16
C TYR A 122 -13.85 16.52 -3.99
N GLY A 123 -13.65 15.41 -4.71
CA GLY A 123 -12.54 15.31 -5.67
C GLY A 123 -12.67 16.32 -6.79
N ILE A 124 -13.85 16.40 -7.41
CA ILE A 124 -14.14 17.36 -8.47
C ILE A 124 -13.96 18.80 -7.97
N LEU A 125 -14.47 19.12 -6.78
CA LEU A 125 -14.31 20.42 -6.18
C LEU A 125 -12.83 20.79 -5.95
N ALA A 126 -12.03 19.82 -5.52
CA ALA A 126 -10.61 20.03 -5.28
C ALA A 126 -9.83 20.29 -6.58
N GLU A 127 -10.19 19.62 -7.68
CA GLU A 127 -9.60 19.88 -9.00
C GLU A 127 -9.94 21.30 -9.49
N ILE A 128 -11.22 21.69 -9.43
CA ILE A 128 -11.65 23.04 -9.78
C ILE A 128 -10.92 24.09 -8.95
N ALA A 129 -10.83 23.89 -7.65
CA ALA A 129 -10.11 24.80 -6.74
C ALA A 129 -8.62 24.89 -7.11
N GLY A 130 -8.01 23.77 -7.51
CA GLY A 130 -6.63 23.70 -7.98
C GLY A 130 -6.40 24.55 -9.23
N GLU A 131 -7.29 24.43 -10.23
CA GLU A 131 -7.23 25.24 -11.45
C GLU A 131 -7.36 26.74 -11.19
N TYR A 132 -8.31 27.14 -10.30
CA TYR A 132 -8.46 28.55 -9.92
C TYR A 132 -7.23 29.09 -9.19
N ARG A 133 -6.65 28.27 -8.29
CA ARG A 133 -5.42 28.66 -7.59
C ARG A 133 -4.27 28.93 -8.55
N GLN A 134 -4.15 28.17 -9.63
CA GLN A 134 -3.10 28.40 -10.62
C GLN A 134 -3.33 29.72 -11.36
N LYS A 135 -4.57 29.99 -11.83
CA LYS A 135 -4.93 31.24 -12.52
C LYS A 135 -4.72 32.51 -11.69
N VAL A 136 -4.72 32.42 -10.36
CA VAL A 136 -4.49 33.56 -9.46
C VAL A 136 -3.00 33.78 -9.17
N LYS A 137 -2.16 32.76 -9.44
CA LYS A 137 -0.71 32.84 -9.21
C LYS A 137 0.06 33.35 -10.42
N ASP A 138 -0.52 33.16 -11.63
CA ASP A 138 -0.01 33.64 -12.91
C ASP A 138 -0.46 35.09 -13.13
#